data_34b8f93693dfb33080ad8c0a0dec3b02
#
_entry.id   34b8f93693dfb33080ad8c0a0dec3b02
#
_cell.length_a   1.000
_cell.length_b   1.000
_cell.length_c   1.000
_cell.angle_alpha   90.00
_cell.angle_beta   90.00
_cell.angle_gamma   90.00
#
_symmetry.space_group_name_H-M   'P 1'
#
loop_
_entity.id
_entity.type
_entity.pdbx_description
1 polymer ?
#
loop_
_entity_poly.entity_id
_entity_poly.type
_entity_poly.pdbx_seq_one_letter_code
_entity_poly.pdbx_strand_id
1 'polypeptide(L)'
;MHRFSVIAVITMAVMTSCSVKTVEVAFDPDVKDFTPVVVGILKDNPKGNVRIRFGKGLYPFYPEKGVEEFLTLSNNDSGDKRIAFLIKEMKNVTIEGEGTDLLFHGCMVPFAVKGSSNVTIKGVSVDYDYPWTFEGTVLSNDPVARSFTLKVFPDTKYRIDGDRLFFGGYDWEYAMGESILFDPKTHRPFFDTCAYDHGYWSGEMGAREIGEG
;
A
#
# COMPACT_ATOMS: atom_id res chain seq x y z
N MET A 1 13.24 11.48 31.71
CA MET A 1 13.90 10.40 30.96
C MET A 1 13.04 9.16 31.10
N HIS A 2 12.14 8.92 30.17
CA HIS A 2 11.29 7.71 30.13
C HIS A 2 11.93 6.72 29.16
N ARG A 3 12.31 5.58 29.70
CA ARG A 3 12.82 4.44 28.92
C ARG A 3 11.62 3.73 28.29
N PHE A 4 11.51 3.78 27.00
CA PHE A 4 10.57 2.92 26.26
C PHE A 4 11.17 1.51 26.20
N SER A 5 10.58 0.60 26.95
CA SER A 5 10.87 -0.84 26.81
C SER A 5 9.91 -1.40 25.76
N VAL A 6 10.41 -1.65 24.56
CA VAL A 6 9.71 -2.46 23.58
C VAL A 6 9.87 -3.91 24.03
N ILE A 7 8.85 -4.47 24.65
CA ILE A 7 8.82 -5.90 24.99
C ILE A 7 8.16 -6.64 23.83
N ALA A 8 8.96 -7.00 22.82
CA ALA A 8 8.55 -8.05 21.90
C ALA A 8 8.78 -9.39 22.60
N VAL A 9 7.73 -10.10 22.96
CA VAL A 9 7.84 -11.45 23.52
C VAL A 9 8.25 -12.41 22.41
N ILE A 10 9.56 -12.68 22.31
CA ILE A 10 10.12 -13.68 21.41
C ILE A 10 10.20 -14.99 22.18
N THR A 11 9.27 -15.91 21.92
CA THR A 11 9.39 -17.28 22.45
C THR A 11 10.22 -18.11 21.49
N MET A 12 11.43 -18.48 21.91
CA MET A 12 12.39 -19.23 21.12
C MET A 12 12.26 -20.72 21.41
N ALA A 13 11.70 -21.50 20.46
CA ALA A 13 11.80 -22.96 20.49
C ALA A 13 12.99 -23.41 19.64
N VAL A 14 14.00 -23.98 20.27
CA VAL A 14 15.18 -24.55 19.62
C VAL A 14 14.94 -26.01 19.29
N MET A 15 14.89 -26.34 18.01
CA MET A 15 15.02 -27.71 17.50
C MET A 15 16.12 -27.73 16.44
N THR A 16 17.13 -28.55 16.64
CA THR A 16 18.26 -28.76 15.77
C THR A 16 17.90 -29.66 14.59
N SER A 17 18.40 -29.33 13.43
CA SER A 17 18.41 -29.93 12.10
C SER A 17 17.42 -29.31 11.11
N CYS A 18 17.92 -28.56 10.17
CA CYS A 18 17.17 -28.05 8.95
C CYS A 18 15.74 -27.51 9.20
N SER A 19 15.43 -27.10 10.41
CA SER A 19 14.09 -26.66 10.79
C SER A 19 13.89 -25.18 10.46
N VAL A 20 12.77 -24.91 9.83
CA VAL A 20 12.32 -23.54 9.60
C VAL A 20 12.04 -22.88 10.96
N LYS A 21 12.74 -21.78 11.27
CA LYS A 21 12.53 -21.01 12.49
C LYS A 21 11.18 -20.29 12.42
N THR A 22 10.32 -20.50 13.38
CA THR A 22 9.06 -19.76 13.50
C THR A 22 9.23 -18.56 14.41
N VAL A 23 8.81 -17.39 13.94
CA VAL A 23 8.74 -16.13 14.68
C VAL A 23 7.30 -15.69 14.75
N GLU A 24 6.75 -15.61 15.96
CA GLU A 24 5.39 -15.15 16.19
C GLU A 24 5.42 -13.62 16.35
N VAL A 25 4.55 -12.94 15.60
CA VAL A 25 4.32 -11.49 15.68
C VAL A 25 2.93 -11.28 16.26
N ALA A 26 2.86 -11.02 17.55
CA ALA A 26 1.59 -10.70 18.21
C ALA A 26 1.16 -9.28 17.87
N PHE A 27 -0.15 -9.09 17.71
CA PHE A 27 -0.71 -7.75 17.59
C PHE A 27 -0.61 -7.03 18.95
N ASP A 28 -0.09 -5.82 18.92
CA ASP A 28 -0.03 -4.91 20.05
C ASP A 28 -0.56 -3.54 19.60
N PRO A 29 -1.67 -3.04 20.16
CA PRO A 29 -2.26 -1.75 19.78
C PRO A 29 -1.38 -0.53 20.09
N ASP A 30 -0.37 -0.69 20.95
CA ASP A 30 0.58 0.36 21.26
C ASP A 30 1.70 0.47 20.23
N VAL A 31 1.92 -0.57 19.42
CA VAL A 31 2.87 -0.56 18.30
C VAL A 31 2.23 0.14 17.10
N LYS A 32 2.69 1.34 16.78
CA LYS A 32 2.14 2.16 15.70
C LYS A 32 2.76 1.87 14.34
N ASP A 33 3.88 1.14 14.28
CA ASP A 33 4.59 0.79 13.07
C ASP A 33 5.28 -0.58 13.22
N PHE A 34 4.82 -1.55 12.45
CA PHE A 34 5.40 -2.91 12.44
C PHE A 34 6.52 -3.08 11.40
N THR A 35 6.82 -2.05 10.60
CA THR A 35 7.90 -2.11 9.60
C THR A 35 9.23 -2.49 10.23
N PRO A 36 9.72 -1.85 11.31
CA PRO A 36 11.00 -2.24 11.92
C PRO A 36 11.02 -3.67 12.48
N VAL A 37 9.85 -4.19 12.90
CA VAL A 37 9.74 -5.56 13.41
C VAL A 37 10.02 -6.56 12.29
N VAL A 38 9.35 -6.44 11.14
CA VAL A 38 9.50 -7.39 10.03
C VAL A 38 10.87 -7.24 9.34
N VAL A 39 11.34 -6.00 9.19
CA VAL A 39 12.68 -5.72 8.66
C VAL A 39 13.74 -6.36 9.56
N GLY A 40 13.61 -6.26 10.88
CA GLY A 40 14.49 -6.90 11.84
C GLY A 40 14.48 -8.42 11.72
N ILE A 41 13.29 -9.05 11.66
CA ILE A 41 13.17 -10.50 11.51
C ILE A 41 13.86 -11.00 10.24
N LEU A 42 13.64 -10.33 9.09
CA LEU A 42 14.25 -10.72 7.82
C LEU A 42 15.79 -10.52 7.85
N LYS A 43 16.24 -9.41 8.43
CA LYS A 43 17.68 -9.13 8.62
C LYS A 43 18.38 -10.16 9.49
N ASP A 44 17.72 -10.63 10.53
CA ASP A 44 18.26 -11.66 11.46
C ASP A 44 18.26 -13.08 10.85
N ASN A 45 17.55 -13.25 9.72
CA ASN A 45 17.44 -14.52 9.00
C ASN A 45 17.84 -14.38 7.51
N PRO A 46 19.05 -13.90 7.19
CA PRO A 46 19.43 -13.46 5.84
C PRO A 46 19.49 -14.58 4.80
N LYS A 47 19.48 -15.84 5.22
CA LYS A 47 19.40 -17.01 4.32
C LYS A 47 17.99 -17.58 4.19
N GLY A 48 17.03 -17.03 4.93
CA GLY A 48 15.67 -17.55 5.02
C GLY A 48 15.56 -18.66 6.07
N ASN A 49 14.84 -19.75 5.73
CA ASN A 49 14.41 -20.78 6.67
C ASN A 49 13.63 -20.19 7.86
N VAL A 50 12.74 -19.23 7.55
CA VAL A 50 11.97 -18.49 8.55
C VAL A 50 10.49 -18.51 8.18
N ARG A 51 9.66 -18.71 9.20
CA ARG A 51 8.22 -18.55 9.17
C ARG A 51 7.85 -17.39 10.09
N ILE A 52 7.28 -16.35 9.53
CA ILE A 52 6.73 -15.20 10.26
C ILE A 52 5.23 -15.43 10.36
N ARG A 53 4.74 -15.63 11.57
CA ARG A 53 3.32 -15.84 11.83
C ARG A 53 2.74 -14.64 12.56
N PHE A 54 1.77 -14.00 11.94
CA PHE A 54 1.03 -12.91 12.52
C PHE A 54 -0.21 -13.43 13.27
N GLY A 55 -0.47 -12.88 14.43
CA GLY A 55 -1.73 -13.04 15.11
C GLY A 55 -2.86 -12.28 14.43
N LYS A 56 -4.09 -12.46 14.91
CA LYS A 56 -5.25 -11.66 14.45
C LYS A 56 -5.06 -10.20 14.84
N GLY A 57 -5.31 -9.28 13.91
CA GLY A 57 -5.25 -7.84 14.16
C GLY A 57 -4.87 -7.02 12.94
N LEU A 58 -4.86 -5.69 13.13
CA LEU A 58 -4.49 -4.71 12.12
C LEU A 58 -3.05 -4.21 12.36
N TYR A 59 -2.16 -4.50 11.44
CA TYR A 59 -0.73 -4.21 11.53
C TYR A 59 -0.36 -3.05 10.60
N PRO A 60 -0.12 -1.83 11.13
CA PRO A 60 0.29 -0.69 10.32
C PRO A 60 1.78 -0.75 9.95
N PHE A 61 2.07 -0.34 8.70
CA PHE A 61 3.41 -0.25 8.12
C PHE A 61 3.64 1.12 7.51
N TYR A 62 4.80 1.73 7.78
CA TYR A 62 5.15 3.06 7.30
C TYR A 62 6.47 3.06 6.53
N PRO A 63 6.61 3.94 5.51
CA PRO A 63 7.76 3.92 4.60
C PRO A 63 9.08 4.32 5.25
N GLU A 64 9.06 5.14 6.33
CA GLU A 64 10.27 5.68 6.95
C GLU A 64 11.24 4.61 7.47
N LYS A 65 10.72 3.44 7.84
CA LYS A 65 11.50 2.29 8.34
C LYS A 65 11.60 1.15 7.33
N GLY A 66 11.04 1.32 6.14
CA GLY A 66 11.16 0.37 5.05
C GLY A 66 12.59 0.25 4.55
N VAL A 67 12.92 -0.90 3.98
CA VAL A 67 14.22 -1.11 3.33
C VAL A 67 14.20 -0.40 1.99
N GLU A 68 15.23 0.40 1.71
CA GLU A 68 15.41 1.02 0.42
C GLU A 68 16.12 0.06 -0.53
N GLU A 69 15.54 -0.17 -1.69
CA GLU A 69 16.11 -1.01 -2.75
C GLU A 69 15.73 -0.43 -4.11
N PHE A 70 16.70 -0.34 -5.02
CA PHE A 70 16.44 0.02 -6.40
C PHE A 70 15.75 -1.14 -7.12
N LEU A 71 14.57 -0.87 -7.63
CA LEU A 71 13.78 -1.84 -8.40
C LEU A 71 13.47 -1.31 -9.79
N THR A 72 13.56 -2.22 -10.77
CA THR A 72 13.00 -2.04 -12.12
C THR A 72 11.72 -2.85 -12.18
N LEU A 73 10.60 -2.17 -12.29
CA LEU A 73 9.28 -2.78 -12.33
C LEU A 73 8.69 -2.64 -13.74
N SER A 74 8.06 -3.69 -14.22
CA SER A 74 7.28 -3.63 -15.47
C SER A 74 6.12 -2.65 -15.30
N ASN A 75 5.91 -1.77 -16.28
CA ASN A 75 4.87 -0.74 -16.32
C ASN A 75 4.94 0.31 -15.19
N ASN A 76 6.11 0.47 -14.59
CA ASN A 76 6.36 1.50 -13.58
C ASN A 76 7.76 2.06 -13.75
N ASP A 77 7.98 3.26 -13.23
CA ASP A 77 9.29 3.88 -13.22
C ASP A 77 10.27 3.10 -12.35
N SER A 78 11.46 2.87 -12.89
CA SER A 78 12.57 2.33 -12.11
C SER A 78 13.04 3.36 -11.10
N GLY A 79 13.40 2.91 -9.91
CA GLY A 79 13.87 3.83 -8.86
C GLY A 79 13.99 3.13 -7.50
N ASP A 80 14.45 3.91 -6.53
CA ASP A 80 14.50 3.49 -5.14
C ASP A 80 13.09 3.37 -4.57
N LYS A 81 12.79 2.21 -4.02
CA LYS A 81 11.49 1.89 -3.41
C LYS A 81 11.68 1.59 -1.93
N ARG A 82 10.73 2.02 -1.10
CA ARG A 82 10.63 1.64 0.30
C ARG A 82 9.84 0.34 0.41
N ILE A 83 10.41 -0.68 1.04
CA ILE A 83 9.86 -2.04 1.05
C ILE A 83 9.71 -2.50 2.49
N ALA A 84 8.53 -3.02 2.85
CA ALA A 84 8.30 -3.62 4.16
C ALA A 84 8.93 -5.02 4.25
N PHE A 85 8.56 -5.90 3.34
CA PHE A 85 9.04 -7.29 3.30
C PHE A 85 9.97 -7.50 2.10
N LEU A 86 11.24 -7.12 2.25
CA LEU A 86 12.26 -7.42 1.22
C LEU A 86 12.81 -8.83 1.44
N ILE A 87 12.36 -9.78 0.61
CA ILE A 87 12.82 -11.18 0.61
C ILE A 87 13.84 -11.33 -0.52
N LYS A 88 15.11 -11.08 -0.20
CA LYS A 88 16.21 -11.03 -1.17
C LYS A 88 17.22 -12.15 -0.92
N GLU A 89 17.47 -12.97 -1.95
CA GLU A 89 18.43 -14.08 -1.93
C GLU A 89 18.18 -15.09 -0.78
N MET A 90 16.92 -15.30 -0.43
CA MET A 90 16.46 -16.15 0.66
C MET A 90 15.81 -17.44 0.15
N LYS A 91 15.73 -18.45 1.00
CA LYS A 91 15.02 -19.73 0.72
C LYS A 91 14.10 -20.07 1.88
N ASN A 92 12.97 -20.74 1.54
CA ASN A 92 12.02 -21.25 2.54
C ASN A 92 11.53 -20.13 3.49
N VAL A 93 10.92 -19.08 2.95
CA VAL A 93 10.31 -17.99 3.69
C VAL A 93 8.80 -18.16 3.66
N THR A 94 8.17 -18.18 4.82
CA THR A 94 6.71 -18.19 4.94
C THR A 94 6.27 -16.97 5.75
N ILE A 95 5.32 -16.21 5.20
CA ILE A 95 4.60 -15.15 5.89
C ILE A 95 3.15 -15.62 5.95
N GLU A 96 2.62 -15.78 7.15
CA GLU A 96 1.26 -16.30 7.33
C GLU A 96 0.51 -15.60 8.45
N GLY A 97 -0.83 -15.58 8.33
CA GLY A 97 -1.71 -15.07 9.36
C GLY A 97 -3.12 -15.65 9.24
N GLU A 98 -3.96 -15.35 10.19
CA GLU A 98 -5.39 -15.69 10.19
C GLU A 98 -6.17 -14.54 10.82
N GLY A 99 -7.01 -13.87 10.02
CA GLY A 99 -7.66 -12.62 10.44
C GLY A 99 -6.63 -11.50 10.68
N THR A 100 -5.62 -11.44 9.83
CA THR A 100 -4.51 -10.51 9.89
C THR A 100 -4.62 -9.53 8.74
N ASP A 101 -4.70 -8.25 9.07
CA ASP A 101 -4.79 -7.15 8.13
C ASP A 101 -3.47 -6.37 8.15
N LEU A 102 -2.75 -6.34 7.03
CA LEU A 102 -1.53 -5.58 6.85
C LEU A 102 -1.90 -4.27 6.17
N LEU A 103 -1.88 -3.16 6.92
CA LEU A 103 -2.23 -1.84 6.43
C LEU A 103 -0.97 -1.04 6.12
N PHE A 104 -0.80 -0.65 4.87
CA PHE A 104 0.36 0.10 4.40
C PHE A 104 0.01 1.58 4.26
N HIS A 105 0.93 2.42 4.69
CA HIS A 105 0.83 3.88 4.57
C HIS A 105 1.84 4.38 3.54
N GLY A 106 1.42 5.36 2.76
CA GLY A 106 2.30 6.08 1.85
C GLY A 106 2.91 5.27 0.71
N CYS A 107 3.97 5.83 0.12
CA CYS A 107 4.70 5.24 -1.01
C CYS A 107 5.57 4.06 -0.58
N MET A 108 4.96 2.92 -0.31
CA MET A 108 5.61 1.71 0.18
C MET A 108 5.25 0.49 -0.65
N VAL A 109 6.22 -0.37 -0.93
CA VAL A 109 6.00 -1.68 -1.54
C VAL A 109 5.81 -2.70 -0.42
N PRO A 110 4.66 -3.37 -0.33
CA PRO A 110 4.42 -4.37 0.71
C PRO A 110 5.44 -5.51 0.69
N PHE A 111 5.58 -6.16 -0.47
CA PHE A 111 6.44 -7.33 -0.64
C PHE A 111 7.29 -7.19 -1.90
N ALA A 112 8.58 -7.47 -1.77
CA ALA A 112 9.47 -7.67 -2.90
C ALA A 112 10.25 -8.97 -2.75
N VAL A 113 10.17 -9.85 -3.76
CA VAL A 113 10.86 -11.14 -3.79
C VAL A 113 11.91 -11.08 -4.89
N LYS A 114 13.18 -11.12 -4.53
CA LYS A 114 14.30 -10.97 -5.47
C LYS A 114 15.32 -12.08 -5.27
N GLY A 115 15.56 -12.89 -6.31
CA GLY A 115 16.55 -13.97 -6.26
C GLY A 115 16.29 -15.05 -5.20
N SER A 116 15.04 -15.22 -4.78
CA SER A 116 14.63 -16.12 -3.71
C SER A 116 13.83 -17.31 -4.21
N SER A 117 13.72 -18.35 -3.40
CA SER A 117 12.98 -19.58 -3.75
C SER A 117 12.19 -20.11 -2.56
N ASN A 118 11.07 -20.81 -2.87
CA ASN A 118 10.16 -21.37 -1.87
C ASN A 118 9.64 -20.30 -0.88
N VAL A 119 9.04 -19.25 -1.45
CA VAL A 119 8.42 -18.15 -0.70
C VAL A 119 6.92 -18.33 -0.71
N THR A 120 6.29 -18.27 0.46
CA THR A 120 4.84 -18.39 0.64
C THR A 120 4.33 -17.20 1.44
N ILE A 121 3.30 -16.53 0.92
CA ILE A 121 2.52 -15.49 1.62
C ILE A 121 1.09 -15.96 1.62
N LYS A 122 0.46 -16.12 2.80
CA LYS A 122 -0.90 -16.65 2.90
C LYS A 122 -1.64 -16.18 4.15
N GLY A 123 -2.97 -16.14 4.06
CA GLY A 123 -3.87 -15.88 5.18
C GLY A 123 -3.77 -14.46 5.75
N VAL A 124 -3.27 -13.52 4.96
CA VAL A 124 -3.22 -12.10 5.30
C VAL A 124 -4.01 -11.30 4.27
N SER A 125 -4.65 -10.22 4.69
CA SER A 125 -5.12 -9.18 3.78
C SER A 125 -4.07 -8.08 3.67
N VAL A 126 -4.07 -7.38 2.55
CA VAL A 126 -3.11 -6.30 2.24
C VAL A 126 -3.90 -5.13 1.71
N ASP A 127 -3.78 -3.99 2.37
CA ASP A 127 -4.50 -2.78 1.97
C ASP A 127 -3.65 -1.54 2.24
N TYR A 128 -4.06 -0.41 1.67
CA TYR A 128 -3.50 0.90 1.93
C TYR A 128 -4.51 1.78 2.65
N ASP A 129 -4.02 2.71 3.47
CA ASP A 129 -4.83 3.70 4.17
C ASP A 129 -5.57 4.66 3.22
N TYR A 130 -4.95 4.95 2.07
CA TYR A 130 -5.54 5.73 0.99
C TYR A 130 -5.36 5.01 -0.34
N PRO A 131 -6.40 4.96 -1.18
CA PRO A 131 -6.30 4.38 -2.52
C PRO A 131 -5.36 5.22 -3.39
N TRP A 132 -4.65 4.56 -4.30
CA TRP A 132 -3.78 5.20 -5.29
C TRP A 132 -4.54 5.87 -6.43
N THR A 133 -5.87 5.82 -6.38
CA THR A 133 -6.77 6.37 -7.37
C THR A 133 -7.72 7.37 -6.71
N PHE A 134 -8.10 8.40 -7.46
CA PHE A 134 -9.20 9.27 -7.10
C PHE A 134 -10.48 8.71 -7.73
N GLU A 135 -11.45 8.39 -6.90
CA GLU A 135 -12.67 7.74 -7.35
C GLU A 135 -13.92 8.55 -6.98
N GLY A 136 -14.93 8.44 -7.82
CA GLY A 136 -16.20 9.10 -7.58
C GLY A 136 -17.28 8.65 -8.56
N THR A 137 -18.51 9.01 -8.24
CA THR A 137 -19.68 8.77 -9.11
C THR A 137 -19.96 10.00 -9.95
N VAL A 138 -20.04 9.84 -11.28
CA VAL A 138 -20.48 10.93 -12.17
C VAL A 138 -21.96 11.15 -11.95
N LEU A 139 -22.34 12.33 -11.46
CA LEU A 139 -23.72 12.73 -11.23
C LEU A 139 -24.35 13.37 -12.48
N SER A 140 -23.57 14.14 -13.20
CA SER A 140 -23.98 14.80 -14.44
C SER A 140 -22.80 15.02 -15.37
N ASN A 141 -23.09 15.08 -16.67
CA ASN A 141 -22.16 15.43 -17.71
C ASN A 141 -22.81 16.40 -18.69
N ASP A 142 -22.18 17.54 -18.93
CA ASP A 142 -22.59 18.53 -19.93
C ASP A 142 -21.50 18.64 -21.01
N PRO A 143 -21.68 17.96 -22.15
CA PRO A 143 -20.68 17.99 -23.23
C PRO A 143 -20.60 19.36 -23.93
N VAL A 144 -21.64 20.22 -23.83
CA VAL A 144 -21.63 21.56 -24.41
C VAL A 144 -20.80 22.50 -23.57
N ALA A 145 -21.00 22.48 -22.25
CA ALA A 145 -20.19 23.22 -21.30
C ALA A 145 -18.82 22.56 -21.04
N ARG A 146 -18.57 21.36 -21.60
CA ARG A 146 -17.37 20.56 -21.36
C ARG A 146 -17.08 20.38 -19.87
N SER A 147 -18.11 20.04 -19.10
CA SER A 147 -18.05 19.92 -17.66
C SER A 147 -18.80 18.67 -17.16
N PHE A 148 -18.39 18.16 -16.03
CA PHE A 148 -19.09 17.10 -15.33
C PHE A 148 -19.06 17.32 -13.82
N THR A 149 -20.02 16.74 -13.12
CA THR A 149 -20.08 16.77 -11.66
C THR A 149 -19.78 15.38 -11.12
N LEU A 150 -18.86 15.31 -10.18
CA LEU A 150 -18.54 14.10 -9.45
C LEU A 150 -19.03 14.20 -8.02
N LYS A 151 -19.61 13.11 -7.51
CA LYS A 151 -19.66 12.83 -6.08
C LYS A 151 -18.43 12.01 -5.71
N VAL A 152 -17.55 12.61 -4.93
CA VAL A 152 -16.31 11.97 -4.45
C VAL A 152 -16.66 10.90 -3.42
N PHE A 153 -15.95 9.77 -3.40
CA PHE A 153 -16.18 8.74 -2.41
C PHE A 153 -15.77 9.22 -1.02
N PRO A 154 -16.46 8.76 0.04
CA PRO A 154 -16.08 9.08 1.42
C PRO A 154 -14.61 8.75 1.69
N ASP A 155 -14.02 9.51 2.62
CA ASP A 155 -12.65 9.33 3.08
C ASP A 155 -11.55 9.55 2.03
N THR A 156 -11.92 10.05 0.83
CA THR A 156 -10.94 10.45 -0.18
C THR A 156 -10.23 11.73 0.26
N LYS A 157 -8.92 11.68 0.39
CA LYS A 157 -8.11 12.86 0.67
C LYS A 157 -7.88 13.66 -0.60
N TYR A 158 -8.46 14.84 -0.69
CA TYR A 158 -8.25 15.74 -1.82
C TYR A 158 -8.20 17.20 -1.37
N ARG A 159 -7.69 18.06 -2.22
CA ARG A 159 -7.77 19.53 -2.10
C ARG A 159 -7.89 20.17 -3.47
N ILE A 160 -8.43 21.38 -3.48
CA ILE A 160 -8.41 22.24 -4.65
C ILE A 160 -7.49 23.42 -4.35
N ASP A 161 -6.56 23.71 -5.25
CA ASP A 161 -5.63 24.80 -5.17
C ASP A 161 -5.77 25.67 -6.42
N GLY A 162 -6.30 26.89 -6.23
CA GLY A 162 -6.81 27.67 -7.34
C GLY A 162 -8.01 26.98 -8.00
N ASP A 163 -7.80 26.44 -9.17
CA ASP A 163 -8.77 25.64 -9.94
C ASP A 163 -8.27 24.20 -10.22
N ARG A 164 -7.19 23.77 -9.59
CA ARG A 164 -6.61 22.44 -9.79
C ARG A 164 -6.98 21.50 -8.65
N LEU A 165 -7.47 20.33 -9.02
CA LEU A 165 -7.78 19.25 -8.10
C LEU A 165 -6.54 18.38 -7.87
N PHE A 166 -6.19 18.20 -6.60
CA PHE A 166 -5.15 17.28 -6.15
C PHE A 166 -5.76 16.22 -5.25
N PHE A 167 -5.26 15.01 -5.34
CA PHE A 167 -5.63 13.92 -4.44
C PHE A 167 -4.35 13.24 -3.92
N GLY A 168 -4.45 12.61 -2.77
CA GLY A 168 -3.23 12.12 -2.14
C GLY A 168 -3.47 11.14 -0.99
N GLY A 169 -2.36 10.72 -0.39
CA GLY A 169 -2.31 9.81 0.73
C GLY A 169 -1.42 10.34 1.86
N TYR A 170 -0.70 9.43 2.50
CA TYR A 170 0.14 9.73 3.65
C TYR A 170 1.32 10.65 3.29
N ASP A 171 2.11 10.28 2.29
CA ASP A 171 3.34 10.98 1.88
C ASP A 171 3.40 11.31 0.38
N TRP A 172 2.25 11.29 -0.30
CA TRP A 172 2.16 11.55 -1.72
C TRP A 172 0.94 12.38 -2.08
N GLU A 173 1.06 13.11 -3.17
CA GLU A 173 -0.03 13.90 -3.75
C GLU A 173 0.16 14.00 -5.25
N TYR A 174 -0.92 13.85 -6.02
CA TYR A 174 -0.95 14.00 -7.46
C TYR A 174 -2.06 14.95 -7.88
N ALA A 175 -1.83 15.74 -8.92
CA ALA A 175 -2.90 16.44 -9.58
C ALA A 175 -3.75 15.45 -10.37
N MET A 176 -5.07 15.68 -10.43
CA MET A 176 -5.97 14.87 -11.24
C MET A 176 -5.55 14.94 -12.71
N GLY A 177 -5.29 13.79 -13.29
CA GLY A 177 -4.88 13.62 -14.68
C GLY A 177 -5.90 12.81 -15.47
N GLU A 178 -5.45 11.71 -16.04
CA GLU A 178 -6.30 10.80 -16.82
C GLU A 178 -7.30 10.04 -15.94
N SER A 179 -8.46 9.74 -16.50
CA SER A 179 -9.47 8.90 -15.83
C SER A 179 -10.01 7.81 -16.75
N ILE A 180 -10.54 6.76 -16.14
CA ILE A 180 -11.23 5.66 -16.80
C ILE A 180 -12.64 5.56 -16.24
N LEU A 181 -13.63 5.43 -17.13
CA LEU A 181 -15.03 5.24 -16.75
C LEU A 181 -15.34 3.77 -16.54
N PHE A 182 -16.03 3.47 -15.44
CA PHE A 182 -16.54 2.15 -15.12
C PHE A 182 -18.08 2.16 -15.07
N ASP A 183 -18.68 1.07 -15.51
CA ASP A 183 -20.11 0.81 -15.29
C ASP A 183 -20.32 0.53 -13.79
N PRO A 184 -21.16 1.34 -13.09
CA PRO A 184 -21.36 1.19 -11.65
C PRO A 184 -22.08 -0.10 -11.25
N LYS A 185 -22.72 -0.81 -12.18
CA LYS A 185 -23.44 -2.07 -11.93
C LYS A 185 -22.54 -3.29 -12.09
N THR A 186 -21.69 -3.27 -13.11
CA THR A 186 -20.85 -4.42 -13.47
C THR A 186 -19.42 -4.28 -13.00
N HIS A 187 -19.02 -3.10 -12.56
CA HIS A 187 -17.66 -2.72 -12.17
C HIS A 187 -16.62 -3.01 -13.27
N ARG A 188 -17.05 -2.91 -14.53
CA ARG A 188 -16.19 -3.10 -15.69
C ARG A 188 -15.93 -1.77 -16.39
N PRO A 189 -14.74 -1.55 -16.94
CA PRO A 189 -14.51 -0.40 -17.80
C PRO A 189 -15.48 -0.44 -18.98
N PHE A 190 -15.98 0.70 -19.39
CA PHE A 190 -16.78 0.81 -20.62
C PHE A 190 -15.92 0.43 -21.82
N PHE A 191 -16.52 -0.33 -22.75
CA PHE A 191 -15.87 -0.69 -24.01
C PHE A 191 -15.56 0.56 -24.83
N ASP A 192 -14.38 0.56 -25.46
CA ASP A 192 -13.94 1.65 -26.36
C ASP A 192 -13.84 3.03 -25.68
N THR A 193 -13.68 3.06 -24.37
CA THR A 193 -13.29 4.28 -23.66
C THR A 193 -11.77 4.27 -23.48
N CYS A 194 -11.09 5.24 -24.10
CA CYS A 194 -9.71 5.54 -23.74
C CYS A 194 -9.68 6.38 -22.46
N ALA A 195 -8.51 6.45 -21.83
CA ALA A 195 -8.28 7.37 -20.73
C ALA A 195 -8.62 8.80 -21.16
N TYR A 196 -9.42 9.48 -20.33
CA TYR A 196 -9.73 10.89 -20.54
C TYR A 196 -8.63 11.73 -19.91
N ASP A 197 -7.93 12.51 -20.73
CA ASP A 197 -7.08 13.59 -20.23
C ASP A 197 -7.97 14.75 -19.79
N HIS A 198 -7.90 15.10 -18.52
CA HIS A 198 -8.62 16.24 -17.96
C HIS A 198 -7.84 17.56 -18.07
N GLY A 199 -7.01 17.68 -19.08
CA GLY A 199 -6.25 18.90 -19.31
C GLY A 199 -5.10 19.13 -18.32
N TYR A 200 -4.65 18.08 -17.61
CA TYR A 200 -3.51 18.19 -16.70
C TYR A 200 -2.27 18.75 -17.43
N TRP A 201 -1.99 18.24 -18.61
CA TRP A 201 -0.85 18.65 -19.43
C TRP A 201 -1.09 19.97 -20.16
N SER A 202 -2.35 20.28 -20.52
CA SER A 202 -2.71 21.51 -21.20
C SER A 202 -3.06 22.67 -20.26
N GLY A 203 -3.30 22.38 -18.96
CA GLY A 203 -3.75 23.39 -18.00
C GLY A 203 -5.18 23.88 -18.19
N GLU A 204 -6.00 23.15 -18.97
CA GLU A 204 -7.35 23.56 -19.33
C GLU A 204 -8.43 23.11 -18.33
N MET A 205 -8.08 22.26 -17.35
CA MET A 205 -9.03 21.76 -16.38
C MET A 205 -9.13 22.69 -15.16
N GLY A 206 -10.35 23.13 -14.87
CA GLY A 206 -10.69 23.79 -13.62
C GLY A 206 -11.63 22.94 -12.76
N ALA A 207 -11.37 22.88 -11.47
CA ALA A 207 -12.20 22.17 -10.50
C ALA A 207 -12.70 23.12 -9.40
N ARG A 208 -13.91 22.90 -8.92
CA ARG A 208 -14.47 23.62 -7.78
C ARG A 208 -15.45 22.74 -7.01
N GLU A 209 -15.54 22.96 -5.74
CA GLU A 209 -16.61 22.39 -4.92
C GLU A 209 -17.92 23.14 -5.18
N ILE A 210 -19.01 22.37 -5.30
CA ILE A 210 -20.36 22.91 -5.54
C ILE A 210 -21.38 22.48 -4.50
N GLY A 211 -20.99 21.65 -3.54
CA GLY A 211 -21.84 21.19 -2.44
C GLY A 211 -21.15 20.15 -1.58
N GLU A 212 -21.71 19.87 -0.43
CA GLU A 212 -21.31 18.72 0.39
C GLU A 212 -21.81 17.43 -0.25
N GLY A 213 -20.91 16.43 -0.38
CA GLY A 213 -21.13 15.16 -1.07
C GLY A 213 -22.01 14.14 -0.35
#